data_1568a6f2decd91e8ac2dc8263c251995
#
_entry.id   1568a6f2decd91e8ac2dc8263c251995
#
_cell.length_a   1.000
_cell.length_b   1.000
_cell.length_c   1.000
_cell.angle_alpha   90.00
_cell.angle_beta   90.00
_cell.angle_gamma   90.00
#
_symmetry.space_group_name_H-M   'P 1'
#
loop_
_entity.id
_entity.type
_entity.pdbx_description
1 polymer ?
#
loop_
_entity_poly.entity_id
_entity_poly.type
_entity_poly.pdbx_seq_one_letter_code
_entity_poly.pdbx_strand_id
1 'polypeptide(L)'
;VDYVTRLGREVMEREDFYKEIGRHRKLVLILALNCYQHCLEHRSFENASYFEAYVEKIIGKSIKLYERNVFHYLKGFALYQKGKTNEGCQQMQEAMHIFDVLGLPEQVAYYQEHFDKFVKNECSK
;
A
#
# COMPACT_ATOMS: atom_id res chain seq x y z
N VAL A 1 -4.45 5.72 -15.11
CA VAL A 1 -4.29 6.30 -13.76
C VAL A 1 -5.49 7.18 -13.43
N ASP A 2 -5.84 8.04 -14.36
CA ASP A 2 -6.92 9.02 -14.10
C ASP A 2 -8.25 8.38 -13.73
N TYR A 3 -8.63 7.32 -14.43
CA TYR A 3 -9.92 6.66 -14.15
C TYR A 3 -9.90 5.98 -12.79
N VAL A 4 -8.84 5.23 -12.50
CA VAL A 4 -8.70 4.52 -11.23
C VAL A 4 -8.64 5.52 -10.06
N THR A 5 -7.85 6.57 -10.21
CA THR A 5 -7.71 7.60 -9.19
C THR A 5 -9.04 8.31 -8.93
N ARG A 6 -9.73 8.68 -10.00
CA ARG A 6 -11.01 9.37 -9.89
C ARG A 6 -12.06 8.50 -9.21
N LEU A 7 -12.14 7.24 -9.61
CA LEU A 7 -13.09 6.30 -9.03
C LEU A 7 -12.77 6.06 -7.55
N GLY A 8 -11.49 5.88 -7.23
CA GLY A 8 -11.06 5.69 -5.85
C GLY A 8 -11.42 6.88 -4.98
N ARG A 9 -11.18 8.10 -5.48
CA ARG A 9 -11.51 9.30 -4.72
C ARG A 9 -13.01 9.47 -4.51
N GLU A 10 -13.82 9.13 -5.50
CA GLU A 10 -15.27 9.16 -5.34
C GLU A 10 -15.73 8.23 -4.24
N VAL A 11 -15.18 7.02 -4.19
CA VAL A 11 -15.52 6.06 -3.14
C VAL A 11 -15.08 6.58 -1.77
N MET A 12 -13.86 7.14 -1.68
CA MET A 12 -13.35 7.67 -0.42
C MET A 12 -14.22 8.81 0.10
N GLU A 13 -14.72 9.64 -0.78
CA GLU A 13 -15.58 10.76 -0.40
C GLU A 13 -16.95 10.30 0.11
N ARG A 14 -17.33 9.06 -0.18
CA ARG A 14 -18.56 8.45 0.33
C ARG A 14 -18.31 7.57 1.55
N GLU A 15 -17.13 7.64 2.11
CA GLU A 15 -16.75 6.79 3.24
C GLU A 15 -17.73 6.87 4.40
N ASP A 16 -18.27 8.05 4.68
CA ASP A 16 -19.19 8.22 5.80
C ASP A 16 -20.44 7.35 5.65
N PHE A 17 -20.93 7.20 4.43
CA PHE A 17 -22.04 6.31 4.16
C PHE A 17 -21.70 4.84 4.48
N TYR A 18 -20.52 4.38 4.00
CA TYR A 18 -20.07 3.02 4.23
C TYR A 18 -19.69 2.78 5.68
N LYS A 19 -19.22 3.81 6.36
CA LYS A 19 -18.84 3.74 7.76
C LYS A 19 -20.02 3.41 8.66
N GLU A 20 -21.18 3.96 8.36
CA GLU A 20 -22.40 3.67 9.12
C GLU A 20 -22.84 2.22 8.97
N ILE A 21 -22.59 1.64 7.80
CA ILE A 21 -22.92 0.25 7.51
C ILE A 21 -21.93 -0.72 8.16
N GLY A 22 -20.70 -0.27 8.42
CA GLY A 22 -19.66 -1.04 9.11
C GLY A 22 -19.00 -2.12 8.30
N ARG A 23 -19.76 -2.92 7.57
CA ARG A 23 -19.25 -4.07 6.82
C ARG A 23 -18.40 -3.72 5.60
N HIS A 24 -18.48 -2.47 5.12
CA HIS A 24 -17.75 -2.05 3.94
C HIS A 24 -16.36 -1.46 4.24
N ARG A 25 -16.03 -1.32 5.52
CA ARG A 25 -14.75 -0.71 5.91
C ARG A 25 -13.55 -1.46 5.32
N LYS A 26 -13.58 -2.79 5.38
CA LYS A 26 -12.49 -3.61 4.86
C LYS A 26 -12.34 -3.42 3.35
N LEU A 27 -13.45 -3.39 2.62
CA LEU A 27 -13.42 -3.19 1.17
C LEU A 27 -12.88 -1.81 0.82
N VAL A 28 -13.26 -0.79 1.58
CA VAL A 28 -12.77 0.57 1.37
C VAL A 28 -11.26 0.64 1.62
N LEU A 29 -10.78 -0.03 2.67
CA LEU A 29 -9.35 -0.08 2.96
C LEU A 29 -8.57 -0.78 1.83
N ILE A 30 -9.07 -1.91 1.35
CA ILE A 30 -8.44 -2.65 0.25
C ILE A 30 -8.39 -1.77 -1.01
N LEU A 31 -9.49 -1.09 -1.31
CA LEU A 31 -9.53 -0.19 -2.47
C LEU A 31 -8.49 0.93 -2.31
N ALA A 32 -8.41 1.54 -1.14
CA ALA A 32 -7.47 2.61 -0.88
C ALA A 32 -6.02 2.14 -1.03
N LEU A 33 -5.71 0.94 -0.52
CA LEU A 33 -4.37 0.36 -0.66
C LEU A 33 -4.03 0.10 -2.13
N ASN A 34 -4.99 -0.43 -2.89
CA ASN A 34 -4.78 -0.71 -4.31
C ASN A 34 -4.58 0.59 -5.10
N CYS A 35 -5.35 1.62 -4.79
CA CYS A 35 -5.19 2.93 -5.42
C CYS A 35 -3.83 3.55 -5.07
N TYR A 36 -3.42 3.42 -3.83
CA TYR A 36 -2.12 3.90 -3.38
C TYR A 36 -0.99 3.23 -4.17
N GLN A 37 -1.03 1.90 -4.24
CA GLN A 37 -0.02 1.14 -5.00
C GLN A 37 0.00 1.56 -6.47
N HIS A 38 -1.18 1.66 -7.08
CA HIS A 38 -1.31 2.05 -8.49
C HIS A 38 -0.68 3.42 -8.73
N CYS A 39 -0.98 4.38 -7.87
CA CYS A 39 -0.43 5.73 -7.99
C CYS A 39 1.10 5.74 -7.83
N LEU A 40 1.64 4.94 -6.92
CA LEU A 40 3.09 4.83 -6.75
C LEU A 40 3.76 4.22 -7.98
N GLU A 41 3.15 3.15 -8.51
CA GLU A 41 3.70 2.47 -9.70
C GLU A 41 3.73 3.38 -10.92
N HIS A 42 2.78 4.30 -11.02
CA HIS A 42 2.70 5.25 -12.12
C HIS A 42 3.30 6.61 -11.77
N ARG A 43 3.95 6.71 -10.62
CA ARG A 43 4.64 7.90 -10.12
C ARG A 43 3.72 9.12 -10.02
N SER A 44 2.44 8.90 -9.73
CA SER A 44 1.46 9.94 -9.48
C SER A 44 1.48 10.29 -7.98
N PHE A 45 2.51 11.02 -7.56
CA PHE A 45 2.83 11.21 -6.14
C PHE A 45 1.80 12.06 -5.40
N GLU A 46 1.20 13.03 -6.07
CA GLU A 46 0.16 13.84 -5.45
C GLU A 46 -1.05 12.99 -5.07
N ASN A 47 -1.51 12.15 -5.99
CA ASN A 47 -2.62 11.25 -5.71
C ASN A 47 -2.23 10.15 -4.72
N ALA A 48 -0.99 9.68 -4.79
CA ALA A 48 -0.47 8.71 -3.83
C ALA A 48 -0.55 9.27 -2.42
N SER A 49 -0.17 10.54 -2.23
CA SER A 49 -0.24 11.18 -0.92
C SER A 49 -1.67 11.25 -0.39
N TYR A 50 -2.63 11.49 -1.28
CA TYR A 50 -4.04 11.49 -0.90
C TYR A 50 -4.47 10.13 -0.34
N PHE A 51 -4.15 9.06 -1.06
CA PHE A 51 -4.52 7.71 -0.61
C PHE A 51 -3.74 7.27 0.62
N GLU A 52 -2.48 7.66 0.73
CA GLU A 52 -1.69 7.36 1.91
C GLU A 52 -2.33 7.94 3.17
N ALA A 53 -2.70 9.22 3.13
CA ALA A 53 -3.35 9.87 4.26
C ALA A 53 -4.67 9.20 4.62
N TYR A 54 -5.41 8.78 3.59
CA TYR A 54 -6.68 8.10 3.80
C TYR A 54 -6.50 6.73 4.45
N VAL A 55 -5.51 5.96 3.97
CA VAL A 55 -5.20 4.65 4.56
C VAL A 55 -4.77 4.81 6.01
N GLU A 56 -3.93 5.79 6.33
CA GLU A 56 -3.50 6.03 7.70
C GLU A 56 -4.68 6.29 8.64
N LYS A 57 -5.66 7.03 8.17
CA LYS A 57 -6.85 7.34 8.93
C LYS A 57 -7.67 6.08 9.23
N ILE A 58 -7.82 5.19 8.24
CA ILE A 58 -8.61 3.98 8.39
C ILE A 58 -7.85 2.90 9.16
N ILE A 59 -6.59 2.70 8.80
CA ILE A 59 -5.81 1.57 9.30
C ILE A 59 -5.55 1.67 10.80
N GLY A 60 -5.52 2.90 11.34
CA GLY A 60 -5.35 3.12 12.75
C GLY A 60 -6.42 2.44 13.59
N LYS A 61 -7.56 2.09 12.98
CA LYS A 61 -8.66 1.40 13.63
C LYS A 61 -8.71 -0.09 13.30
N SER A 62 -7.82 -0.56 12.43
CA SER A 62 -7.75 -1.95 12.01
C SER A 62 -6.74 -2.69 12.88
N ILE A 63 -7.12 -3.90 13.30
CA ILE A 63 -6.23 -4.78 14.04
C ILE A 63 -5.60 -5.86 13.17
N LYS A 64 -5.96 -5.90 11.89
CA LYS A 64 -5.47 -6.95 11.00
C LYS A 64 -4.06 -6.68 10.54
N LEU A 65 -3.18 -7.61 10.86
CA LEU A 65 -1.76 -7.50 10.56
C LEU A 65 -1.49 -7.53 9.06
N TYR A 66 -2.30 -8.27 8.30
CA TYR A 66 -2.12 -8.38 6.86
C TYR A 66 -2.17 -7.01 6.18
N GLU A 67 -3.25 -6.24 6.40
CA GLU A 67 -3.42 -4.93 5.76
C GLU A 67 -2.37 -3.94 6.24
N ARG A 68 -2.01 -4.00 7.53
CA ARG A 68 -0.96 -3.14 8.07
C ARG A 68 0.37 -3.43 7.39
N ASN A 69 0.65 -4.70 7.10
CA ASN A 69 1.91 -5.08 6.48
C ASN A 69 1.94 -4.73 4.99
N VAL A 70 0.81 -4.82 4.29
CA VAL A 70 0.71 -4.32 2.92
C VAL A 70 1.05 -2.83 2.89
N PHE A 71 0.48 -2.07 3.80
CA PHE A 71 0.76 -0.64 3.89
C PHE A 71 2.23 -0.38 4.23
N HIS A 72 2.81 -1.18 5.11
CA HIS A 72 4.22 -1.07 5.46
C HIS A 72 5.11 -1.24 4.23
N TYR A 73 4.83 -2.26 3.41
CA TYR A 73 5.55 -2.47 2.15
C TYR A 73 5.41 -1.26 1.22
N LEU A 74 4.20 -0.79 1.02
CA LEU A 74 3.95 0.32 0.08
C LEU A 74 4.58 1.62 0.55
N LYS A 75 4.61 1.89 1.84
CA LYS A 75 5.31 3.05 2.39
C LYS A 75 6.82 2.93 2.17
N GLY A 76 7.36 1.72 2.26
CA GLY A 76 8.76 1.48 1.92
C GLY A 76 9.04 1.79 0.46
N PHE A 77 8.15 1.37 -0.43
CA PHE A 77 8.26 1.68 -1.85
C PHE A 77 8.22 3.19 -2.08
N ALA A 78 7.33 3.90 -1.39
CA ALA A 78 7.24 5.36 -1.48
C ALA A 78 8.54 6.03 -1.02
N LEU A 79 9.13 5.56 0.08
CA LEU A 79 10.42 6.07 0.55
C LEU A 79 11.51 5.87 -0.48
N TYR A 80 11.57 4.67 -1.06
CA TYR A 80 12.53 4.36 -2.11
C TYR A 80 12.39 5.34 -3.27
N GLN A 81 11.17 5.61 -3.70
CA GLN A 81 10.92 6.51 -4.82
C GLN A 81 11.27 7.97 -4.53
N LYS A 82 11.26 8.35 -3.24
CA LYS A 82 11.64 9.70 -2.83
C LYS A 82 13.15 9.87 -2.63
N GLY A 83 13.93 8.85 -2.96
CA GLY A 83 15.37 8.90 -2.84
C GLY A 83 15.93 8.32 -1.55
N LYS A 84 15.07 7.89 -0.63
CA LYS A 84 15.51 7.23 0.61
C LYS A 84 15.66 5.73 0.34
N THR A 85 16.64 5.41 -0.51
CA THR A 85 16.79 4.07 -1.07
C THR A 85 17.00 3.00 -0.01
N ASN A 86 17.97 3.19 0.87
CA ASN A 86 18.28 2.17 1.89
C ASN A 86 17.13 1.95 2.85
N GLU A 87 16.53 3.05 3.30
CA GLU A 87 15.41 3.02 4.24
C GLU A 87 14.20 2.33 3.61
N GLY A 88 13.88 2.69 2.37
CA GLY A 88 12.77 2.09 1.65
C GLY A 88 13.00 0.61 1.38
N CYS A 89 14.21 0.24 0.93
CA CYS A 89 14.55 -1.16 0.68
C CYS A 89 14.43 -2.01 1.95
N GLN A 90 14.93 -1.49 3.05
CA GLN A 90 14.86 -2.21 4.33
C GLN A 90 13.40 -2.44 4.73
N GLN A 91 12.57 -1.41 4.60
CA GLN A 91 11.17 -1.50 4.99
C GLN A 91 10.39 -2.49 4.11
N MET A 92 10.66 -2.49 2.81
CA MET A 92 10.04 -3.46 1.91
C MET A 92 10.46 -4.89 2.23
N GLN A 93 11.75 -5.10 2.53
CA GLN A 93 12.26 -6.43 2.87
C GLN A 93 11.70 -6.91 4.21
N GLU A 94 11.56 -6.02 5.18
CA GLU A 94 10.89 -6.35 6.44
C GLU A 94 9.47 -6.82 6.22
N ALA A 95 8.74 -6.13 5.35
CA ALA A 95 7.35 -6.50 5.06
C ALA A 95 7.28 -7.87 4.40
N MET A 96 8.19 -8.17 3.46
CA MET A 96 8.22 -9.49 2.82
C MET A 96 8.55 -10.58 3.84
N HIS A 97 9.45 -10.30 4.77
CA HIS A 97 9.77 -11.23 5.84
C HIS A 97 8.58 -11.50 6.75
N ILE A 98 7.83 -10.46 7.08
CA ILE A 98 6.62 -10.61 7.91
C ILE A 98 5.59 -11.49 7.21
N PHE A 99 5.38 -11.32 5.89
CA PHE A 99 4.47 -12.20 5.15
C PHE A 99 4.95 -13.66 5.22
N ASP A 100 6.26 -13.88 5.15
CA ASP A 100 6.82 -15.23 5.24
C ASP A 100 6.57 -15.84 6.63
N VAL A 101 6.81 -15.07 7.68
CA VAL A 101 6.57 -15.52 9.06
C VAL A 101 5.09 -15.83 9.29
N LEU A 102 4.20 -15.06 8.66
CA LEU A 102 2.77 -15.28 8.76
C LEU A 102 2.30 -16.51 7.97
N GLY A 103 3.18 -17.14 7.21
CA GLY A 103 2.81 -18.31 6.42
C GLY A 103 1.97 -17.97 5.20
N LEU A 104 2.28 -16.85 4.53
CA LEU A 104 1.55 -16.37 3.37
C LEU A 104 2.43 -16.40 2.13
N PRO A 105 2.74 -17.61 1.59
CA PRO A 105 3.69 -17.71 0.49
C PRO A 105 3.25 -17.01 -0.81
N GLU A 106 1.95 -16.91 -1.05
CA GLU A 106 1.47 -16.21 -2.24
C GLU A 106 1.75 -14.72 -2.16
N GLN A 107 1.64 -14.14 -0.97
CA GLN A 107 1.94 -12.75 -0.75
C GLN A 107 3.44 -12.48 -0.84
N VAL A 108 4.25 -13.38 -0.30
CA VAL A 108 5.71 -13.29 -0.44
C VAL A 108 6.08 -13.25 -1.92
N ALA A 109 5.54 -14.18 -2.71
CA ALA A 109 5.83 -14.26 -4.14
C ALA A 109 5.38 -13.00 -4.88
N TYR A 110 4.19 -12.50 -4.56
CA TYR A 110 3.64 -11.31 -5.20
C TYR A 110 4.53 -10.08 -4.95
N TYR A 111 4.90 -9.85 -3.69
CA TYR A 111 5.69 -8.67 -3.36
C TYR A 111 7.15 -8.82 -3.77
N GLN A 112 7.68 -10.05 -3.81
CA GLN A 112 9.01 -10.29 -4.35
C GLN A 112 9.04 -9.94 -5.84
N GLU A 113 8.01 -10.32 -6.59
CA GLU A 113 7.91 -9.98 -8.01
C GLU A 113 7.83 -8.47 -8.21
N HIS A 114 7.03 -7.79 -7.39
CA HIS A 114 6.92 -6.34 -7.40
C HIS A 114 8.26 -5.69 -7.10
N PHE A 115 8.94 -6.17 -6.06
CA PHE A 115 10.25 -5.69 -5.65
C PHE A 115 11.25 -5.82 -6.79
N ASP A 116 11.30 -6.99 -7.43
CA ASP A 116 12.22 -7.24 -8.54
C ASP A 116 11.92 -6.34 -9.73
N LYS A 117 10.66 -6.07 -9.99
CA LYS A 117 10.26 -5.25 -11.13
C LYS A 117 10.57 -3.77 -10.94
N PHE A 118 10.32 -3.24 -9.75
CA PHE A 118 10.39 -1.80 -9.53
C PHE A 118 11.65 -1.34 -8.81
N VAL A 119 12.28 -2.19 -8.04
CA VAL A 119 13.40 -1.80 -7.18
C VAL A 119 14.70 -2.44 -7.64
N LYS A 120 14.65 -3.70 -8.04
CA LYS A 120 15.78 -4.43 -8.61
C LYS A 120 17.06 -4.36 -7.78
N ASN A 121 18.17 -4.08 -8.48
CA ASN A 121 19.51 -4.17 -7.92
C ASN A 121 19.89 -3.01 -6.99
N GLU A 122 19.08 -1.98 -6.93
CA GLU A 122 19.43 -0.82 -6.11
C GLU A 122 19.46 -1.13 -4.63
N CYS A 123 18.69 -2.11 -4.19
CA CYS A 123 18.66 -2.52 -2.79
C CYS A 123 19.75 -3.53 -2.44
N SER A 124 20.48 -4.01 -3.41
CA SER A 124 21.51 -5.03 -3.21
C SER A 124 22.87 -4.46 -2.83
N LYS A 125 22.96 -3.15 -2.78
CA LYS A 125 24.24 -2.48 -2.55
C LYS A 125 24.51 -2.19 -1.09
#